data_8ed09bb63e8f58037e1664ed95faa554
#
_entry.id   8ed09bb63e8f58037e1664ed95faa554
#
_cell.length_a   1.000
_cell.length_b   1.000
_cell.length_c   1.000
_cell.angle_alpha   90.00
_cell.angle_beta   90.00
_cell.angle_gamma   90.00
#
_symmetry.space_group_name_H-M   'P 1'
#
loop_
_entity.id
_entity.type
_entity.pdbx_description
1 polymer ?
#
loop_
_entity_poly.entity_id
_entity_poly.type
_entity_poly.pdbx_seq_one_letter_code
_entity_poly.pdbx_strand_id
1 'polypeptide(L)'
;MFRVSAIIPAAGVGSRFGEKKQFKILNGKPLWAHTFKPFISSSSIDEIIFVVEESLISTIKESDCFKQFVKKKEIKIAKGGARRMDSVLNGIQVSKKTNNIVCIHDVARPFLEKSFINKTIEACRDFDGAILAIQSVDTVKSAKNEIIKNTLDRAKIWMAQTPQTFHKDKLLKAYSENIYVNATDESNLMELSGFSIKVINGDDKNYKITKKTDWGLAEIIARENKK
;
A
#
# COMPACT_ATOMS: atom_id res chain seq x y z
N MET A 1 4.22 8.33 21.82
CA MET A 1 3.77 8.93 20.55
C MET A 1 4.24 8.03 19.42
N PHE A 2 3.40 7.71 18.43
CA PHE A 2 3.81 6.91 17.30
C PHE A 2 4.76 7.69 16.39
N ARG A 3 5.80 7.01 15.91
CA ARG A 3 6.71 7.44 14.84
C ARG A 3 6.50 6.51 13.65
N VAL A 4 6.16 7.06 12.50
CA VAL A 4 5.62 6.30 11.37
C VAL A 4 6.47 6.41 10.11
N SER A 5 6.89 5.27 9.57
CA SER A 5 7.48 5.17 8.24
C SER A 5 6.43 4.67 7.24
N ALA A 6 6.15 5.45 6.21
CA ALA A 6 5.33 4.99 5.10
C ALA A 6 6.19 4.19 4.10
N ILE A 7 5.79 2.96 3.79
CA ILE A 7 6.48 2.09 2.83
C ILE A 7 5.63 2.03 1.56
N ILE A 8 6.17 2.49 0.43
CA ILE A 8 5.46 2.52 -0.86
C ILE A 8 6.16 1.58 -1.86
N PRO A 9 5.75 0.30 -1.94
CA PRO A 9 6.32 -0.64 -2.89
C PRO A 9 5.89 -0.30 -4.32
N ALA A 10 6.87 -0.14 -5.21
CA ALA A 10 6.72 0.24 -6.61
C ALA A 10 7.67 -0.50 -7.57
N ALA A 11 8.35 -1.57 -7.10
CA ALA A 11 9.31 -2.33 -7.90
C ALA A 11 8.66 -3.34 -8.87
N GLY A 12 7.33 -3.55 -8.79
CA GLY A 12 6.64 -4.54 -9.62
C GLY A 12 6.65 -4.18 -11.10
N VAL A 13 6.85 -5.18 -11.96
CA VAL A 13 6.92 -5.04 -13.42
C VAL A 13 5.57 -4.71 -14.09
N GLY A 14 4.46 -4.83 -13.38
CA GLY A 14 3.13 -4.49 -13.91
C GLY A 14 2.57 -5.50 -14.92
N SER A 15 2.87 -6.79 -14.79
CA SER A 15 2.51 -7.86 -15.76
C SER A 15 1.04 -7.84 -16.20
N ARG A 16 0.10 -7.66 -15.26
CA ARG A 16 -1.35 -7.58 -15.54
C ARG A 16 -1.76 -6.30 -16.28
N PHE A 17 -0.98 -5.24 -16.16
CA PHE A 17 -1.23 -3.96 -16.85
C PHE A 17 -0.51 -3.90 -18.19
N GLY A 18 0.58 -4.66 -18.37
CA GLY A 18 1.41 -4.73 -19.57
C GLY A 18 2.55 -3.71 -19.62
N GLU A 19 2.68 -2.83 -18.61
CA GLU A 19 3.77 -1.86 -18.48
C GLU A 19 3.96 -1.43 -17.01
N LYS A 20 5.06 -0.73 -16.72
CA LYS A 20 5.35 -0.16 -15.39
C LYS A 20 4.46 1.06 -15.12
N LYS A 21 3.16 0.83 -14.89
CA LYS A 21 2.13 1.88 -14.72
C LYS A 21 2.44 2.91 -13.64
N GLN A 22 3.25 2.55 -12.63
CA GLN A 22 3.63 3.47 -11.55
C GLN A 22 4.37 4.71 -12.04
N PHE A 23 5.00 4.63 -13.23
CA PHE A 23 5.69 5.76 -13.87
C PHE A 23 4.89 6.39 -15.02
N LYS A 24 3.77 5.79 -15.42
CA LYS A 24 2.87 6.33 -16.45
C LYS A 24 2.27 7.66 -15.99
N ILE A 25 2.15 8.60 -16.92
CA ILE A 25 1.65 9.95 -16.64
C ILE A 25 0.13 9.92 -16.50
N LEU A 26 -0.35 10.25 -15.33
CA LEU A 26 -1.75 10.45 -14.99
C LEU A 26 -1.97 11.95 -14.73
N ASN A 27 -2.78 12.60 -15.57
CA ASN A 27 -3.09 14.03 -15.42
C ASN A 27 -1.85 14.90 -15.14
N GLY A 28 -0.80 14.77 -15.99
CA GLY A 28 0.42 15.60 -15.97
C GLY A 28 1.47 15.23 -14.93
N LYS A 29 1.27 14.17 -14.14
CA LYS A 29 2.25 13.67 -13.16
C LYS A 29 2.34 12.14 -13.22
N PRO A 30 3.49 11.54 -12.88
CA PRO A 30 3.57 10.08 -12.79
C PRO A 30 2.63 9.54 -11.71
N LEU A 31 2.08 8.35 -11.91
CA LEU A 31 1.11 7.73 -10.99
C LEU A 31 1.59 7.76 -9.53
N TRP A 32 2.88 7.40 -9.29
CA TRP A 32 3.45 7.41 -7.95
C TRP A 32 3.35 8.77 -7.24
N ALA A 33 3.40 9.87 -8.00
CA ALA A 33 3.30 11.21 -7.41
C ALA A 33 1.90 11.51 -6.85
N HIS A 34 0.85 10.95 -7.47
CA HIS A 34 -0.51 11.02 -6.93
C HIS A 34 -0.61 10.22 -5.63
N THR A 35 -0.03 9.03 -5.59
CA THR A 35 0.01 8.17 -4.41
C THR A 35 0.75 8.83 -3.24
N PHE A 36 1.79 9.62 -3.50
CA PHE A 36 2.56 10.31 -2.45
C PHE A 36 1.82 11.47 -1.79
N LYS A 37 0.92 12.14 -2.50
CA LYS A 37 0.27 13.37 -2.00
C LYS A 37 -0.29 13.26 -0.58
N PRO A 38 -1.13 12.26 -0.23
CA PRO A 38 -1.69 12.13 1.12
C PRO A 38 -0.61 11.91 2.18
N PHE A 39 0.46 11.18 1.87
CA PHE A 39 1.58 10.91 2.80
C PHE A 39 2.45 12.14 3.01
N ILE A 40 2.73 12.91 1.95
CA ILE A 40 3.47 14.18 2.04
C ILE A 40 2.73 15.18 2.92
N SER A 41 1.39 15.26 2.79
CA SER A 41 0.57 16.23 3.53
C SER A 41 0.20 15.76 4.94
N SER A 42 0.44 14.50 5.29
CA SER A 42 0.12 13.95 6.61
C SER A 42 1.20 14.30 7.62
N SER A 43 0.80 14.94 8.72
CA SER A 43 1.68 15.19 9.88
C SER A 43 1.97 13.91 10.69
N SER A 44 1.17 12.87 10.52
CA SER A 44 1.34 11.58 11.18
C SER A 44 2.41 10.69 10.53
N ILE A 45 2.95 11.08 9.38
CA ILE A 45 4.01 10.36 8.67
C ILE A 45 5.34 11.10 8.86
N ASP A 46 6.34 10.43 9.43
CA ASP A 46 7.67 11.02 9.68
C ASP A 46 8.59 10.90 8.46
N GLU A 47 8.51 9.79 7.71
CA GLU A 47 9.29 9.56 6.48
C GLU A 47 8.53 8.70 5.48
N ILE A 48 8.95 8.74 4.22
CA ILE A 48 8.45 7.87 3.15
C ILE A 48 9.61 7.05 2.61
N ILE A 49 9.42 5.74 2.49
CA ILE A 49 10.37 4.85 1.83
C ILE A 49 9.76 4.41 0.50
N PHE A 50 10.33 4.91 -0.59
CA PHE A 50 9.94 4.56 -1.94
C PHE A 50 10.74 3.35 -2.42
N VAL A 51 10.08 2.21 -2.57
CA VAL A 51 10.77 0.96 -2.93
C VAL A 51 10.60 0.71 -4.42
N VAL A 52 11.69 0.80 -5.18
CA VAL A 52 11.67 0.74 -6.65
C VAL A 52 12.70 -0.26 -7.18
N GLU A 53 12.60 -0.57 -8.47
CA GLU A 53 13.64 -1.32 -9.17
C GLU A 53 14.96 -0.55 -9.15
N GLU A 54 16.06 -1.22 -8.92
CA GLU A 54 17.39 -0.61 -8.75
C GLU A 54 17.79 0.27 -9.94
N SER A 55 17.52 -0.20 -11.15
CA SER A 55 17.80 0.52 -12.40
C SER A 55 17.11 1.88 -12.53
N LEU A 56 16.04 2.14 -11.77
CA LEU A 56 15.24 3.35 -11.84
C LEU A 56 15.60 4.38 -10.75
N ILE A 57 16.48 4.02 -9.80
CA ILE A 57 16.78 4.88 -8.65
C ILE A 57 17.38 6.23 -9.08
N SER A 58 18.36 6.24 -9.99
CA SER A 58 18.98 7.46 -10.50
C SER A 58 17.96 8.36 -11.22
N THR A 59 17.22 7.78 -12.17
CA THR A 59 16.19 8.50 -12.94
C THR A 59 15.13 9.15 -12.04
N ILE A 60 14.70 8.43 -10.99
CA ILE A 60 13.72 8.97 -10.04
C ILE A 60 14.31 10.14 -9.26
N LYS A 61 15.53 10.00 -8.74
CA LYS A 61 16.21 11.05 -7.96
C LYS A 61 16.42 12.33 -8.77
N GLU A 62 16.67 12.20 -10.06
CA GLU A 62 16.88 13.32 -10.97
C GLU A 62 15.58 14.01 -11.40
N SER A 63 14.43 13.34 -11.30
CA SER A 63 13.16 13.90 -11.70
C SER A 63 12.75 15.11 -10.86
N ASP A 64 12.26 16.17 -11.51
CA ASP A 64 11.79 17.39 -10.82
C ASP A 64 10.67 17.08 -9.83
N CYS A 65 9.79 16.15 -10.16
CA CYS A 65 8.69 15.75 -9.31
C CYS A 65 9.21 15.18 -7.98
N PHE A 66 10.23 14.32 -8.01
CA PHE A 66 10.83 13.76 -6.80
C PHE A 66 11.57 14.82 -5.99
N LYS A 67 12.36 15.68 -6.65
CA LYS A 67 13.08 16.81 -6.00
C LYS A 67 12.11 17.76 -5.27
N GLN A 68 10.91 17.98 -5.81
CA GLN A 68 9.88 18.80 -5.14
C GLN A 68 9.32 18.13 -3.89
N PHE A 69 9.17 16.80 -3.88
CA PHE A 69 8.64 16.06 -2.73
C PHE A 69 9.66 15.94 -1.59
N VAL A 70 10.94 15.70 -1.87
CA VAL A 70 11.97 15.62 -0.83
C VAL A 70 12.18 16.94 -0.08
N LYS A 71 11.83 18.08 -0.68
CA LYS A 71 11.81 19.38 0.02
C LYS A 71 10.70 19.50 1.08
N LYS A 72 9.66 18.67 0.98
CA LYS A 72 8.46 18.74 1.84
C LYS A 72 8.43 17.65 2.91
N LYS A 73 9.04 16.52 2.65
CA LYS A 73 9.04 15.35 3.54
C LYS A 73 10.35 14.57 3.32
N GLU A 74 10.87 13.97 4.36
CA GLU A 74 11.99 13.04 4.22
C GLU A 74 11.56 11.83 3.39
N ILE A 75 12.25 11.59 2.28
CA ILE A 75 11.99 10.46 1.38
C ILE A 75 13.30 9.72 1.14
N LYS A 76 13.30 8.43 1.44
CA LYS A 76 14.38 7.51 1.10
C LYS A 76 13.95 6.61 -0.05
N ILE A 77 14.92 6.14 -0.84
CA ILE A 77 14.67 5.14 -1.87
C ILE A 77 15.33 3.84 -1.44
N ALA A 78 14.60 2.75 -1.53
CA ALA A 78 15.09 1.40 -1.30
C ALA A 78 14.99 0.56 -2.59
N LYS A 79 15.86 -0.42 -2.73
CA LYS A 79 15.80 -1.42 -3.80
C LYS A 79 14.66 -2.40 -3.55
N GLY A 80 13.89 -2.72 -4.58
CA GLY A 80 12.87 -3.77 -4.55
C GLY A 80 13.46 -5.17 -4.43
N GLY A 81 12.65 -6.10 -3.96
CA GLY A 81 12.93 -7.53 -3.93
C GLY A 81 12.20 -8.29 -5.04
N ALA A 82 12.33 -9.62 -5.04
CA ALA A 82 11.75 -10.50 -6.05
C ALA A 82 10.20 -10.47 -6.01
N ARG A 83 9.61 -10.39 -4.82
CA ARG A 83 8.17 -10.31 -4.58
C ARG A 83 7.82 -8.97 -3.95
N ARG A 84 6.50 -8.65 -3.91
CA ARG A 84 6.01 -7.45 -3.24
C ARG A 84 6.39 -7.43 -1.75
N MET A 85 6.26 -8.55 -1.06
CA MET A 85 6.60 -8.65 0.37
C MET A 85 8.10 -8.48 0.62
N ASP A 86 8.96 -9.01 -0.24
CA ASP A 86 10.42 -8.81 -0.15
C ASP A 86 10.76 -7.32 -0.35
N SER A 87 10.05 -6.64 -1.26
CA SER A 87 10.18 -5.19 -1.45
C SER A 87 9.74 -4.41 -0.20
N VAL A 88 8.65 -4.80 0.45
CA VAL A 88 8.20 -4.18 1.70
C VAL A 88 9.24 -4.39 2.80
N LEU A 89 9.76 -5.61 2.96
CA LEU A 89 10.80 -5.92 3.96
C LEU A 89 12.05 -5.06 3.74
N ASN A 90 12.53 -4.94 2.49
CA ASN A 90 13.66 -4.06 2.16
C ASN A 90 13.38 -2.60 2.54
N GLY A 91 12.15 -2.14 2.31
CA GLY A 91 11.72 -0.80 2.72
C GLY A 91 11.74 -0.61 4.24
N ILE A 92 11.27 -1.60 5.00
CA ILE A 92 11.30 -1.57 6.46
C ILE A 92 12.73 -1.51 6.99
N GLN A 93 13.66 -2.26 6.39
CA GLN A 93 15.08 -2.28 6.79
C GLN A 93 15.76 -0.91 6.63
N VAL A 94 15.37 -0.12 5.62
CA VAL A 94 15.90 1.24 5.35
C VAL A 94 15.24 2.30 6.22
N SER A 95 14.08 2.00 6.82
CA SER A 95 13.34 2.94 7.64
C SER A 95 14.08 3.29 8.95
N LYS A 96 13.80 4.47 9.51
CA LYS A 96 14.40 4.91 10.78
C LYS A 96 14.17 3.87 11.87
N LYS A 97 15.23 3.53 12.62
CA LYS A 97 15.14 2.61 13.76
C LYS A 97 14.23 3.12 14.87
N THR A 98 14.13 4.44 15.00
CA THR A 98 13.29 5.12 15.99
C THR A 98 11.79 5.07 15.66
N ASN A 99 11.42 4.75 14.42
CA ASN A 99 10.03 4.65 14.01
C ASN A 99 9.49 3.27 14.39
N ASN A 100 8.41 3.26 15.15
CA ASN A 100 7.82 2.06 15.73
C ASN A 100 6.57 1.57 14.99
N ILE A 101 6.08 2.36 14.04
CA ILE A 101 4.94 2.01 13.17
C ILE A 101 5.40 2.04 11.71
N VAL A 102 4.91 1.08 10.92
CA VAL A 102 5.02 1.06 9.47
C VAL A 102 3.64 1.13 8.85
N CYS A 103 3.48 2.00 7.84
CA CYS A 103 2.25 2.20 7.08
C CYS A 103 2.54 1.84 5.61
N ILE A 104 2.06 0.69 5.17
CA ILE A 104 2.37 0.10 3.86
C ILE A 104 1.24 0.47 2.89
N HIS A 105 1.59 1.07 1.74
CA HIS A 105 0.59 1.46 0.76
C HIS A 105 1.00 1.15 -0.67
N ASP A 106 0.15 0.47 -1.40
CA ASP A 106 0.39 0.13 -2.80
C ASP A 106 0.46 1.38 -3.68
N VAL A 107 1.56 1.56 -4.41
CA VAL A 107 1.72 2.67 -5.36
C VAL A 107 0.60 2.74 -6.41
N ALA A 108 -0.07 1.64 -6.68
CA ALA A 108 -1.16 1.54 -7.64
C ALA A 108 -2.53 2.01 -7.10
N ARG A 109 -2.61 2.60 -5.90
CA ARG A 109 -3.80 3.21 -5.30
C ARG A 109 -3.61 4.73 -5.12
N PRO A 110 -3.72 5.52 -6.20
CA PRO A 110 -3.36 6.95 -6.18
C PRO A 110 -4.40 7.87 -5.53
N PHE A 111 -5.57 7.35 -5.15
CA PHE A 111 -6.72 8.15 -4.69
C PHE A 111 -7.03 7.96 -3.20
N LEU A 112 -6.02 7.60 -2.41
CA LEU A 112 -6.15 7.49 -0.97
C LEU A 112 -6.45 8.86 -0.35
N GLU A 113 -7.45 8.93 0.51
CA GLU A 113 -7.69 10.10 1.36
C GLU A 113 -6.79 10.09 2.60
N LYS A 114 -6.24 11.24 2.96
CA LYS A 114 -5.35 11.40 4.12
C LYS A 114 -5.98 10.93 5.44
N SER A 115 -7.29 11.08 5.60
CA SER A 115 -8.04 10.64 6.78
C SER A 115 -7.84 9.16 7.10
N PHE A 116 -7.74 8.31 6.09
CA PHE A 116 -7.54 6.87 6.25
C PHE A 116 -6.14 6.51 6.80
N ILE A 117 -5.11 7.29 6.46
CA ILE A 117 -3.78 7.14 7.05
C ILE A 117 -3.87 7.29 8.57
N ASN A 118 -4.53 8.37 9.03
CA ASN A 118 -4.67 8.64 10.46
C ASN A 118 -5.50 7.55 11.17
N LYS A 119 -6.61 7.10 10.55
CA LYS A 119 -7.47 6.05 11.12
C LYS A 119 -6.72 4.73 11.33
N THR A 120 -5.90 4.31 10.36
CA THR A 120 -5.13 3.06 10.48
C THR A 120 -4.00 3.18 11.51
N ILE A 121 -3.35 4.35 11.63
CA ILE A 121 -2.33 4.60 12.65
C ILE A 121 -2.96 4.61 14.06
N GLU A 122 -4.09 5.30 14.22
CA GLU A 122 -4.78 5.40 15.51
C GLU A 122 -5.24 4.03 16.02
N ALA A 123 -5.72 3.16 15.13
CA ALA A 123 -6.13 1.81 15.50
C ALA A 123 -4.97 0.94 16.06
N CYS A 124 -3.71 1.28 15.76
CA CYS A 124 -2.55 0.62 16.36
C CYS A 124 -2.37 0.92 17.87
N ARG A 125 -3.20 1.78 18.47
CA ARG A 125 -3.20 1.95 19.94
C ARG A 125 -3.74 0.72 20.66
N ASP A 126 -4.73 0.07 20.05
CA ASP A 126 -5.50 -1.01 20.68
C ASP A 126 -5.27 -2.36 19.99
N PHE A 127 -4.71 -2.36 18.76
CA PHE A 127 -4.48 -3.54 17.93
C PHE A 127 -3.03 -3.63 17.46
N ASP A 128 -2.60 -4.83 17.06
CA ASP A 128 -1.26 -5.06 16.52
C ASP A 128 -1.05 -4.44 15.15
N GLY A 129 -2.16 -4.16 14.46
CA GLY A 129 -2.21 -3.46 13.19
C GLY A 129 -3.63 -3.17 12.75
N ALA A 130 -3.75 -2.45 11.64
CA ALA A 130 -5.01 -2.16 11.00
C ALA A 130 -4.87 -2.07 9.49
N ILE A 131 -5.91 -2.46 8.77
CA ILE A 131 -5.98 -2.35 7.31
C ILE A 131 -7.24 -1.61 6.89
N LEU A 132 -7.19 -0.96 5.73
CA LEU A 132 -8.40 -0.60 5.03
C LEU A 132 -8.98 -1.82 4.33
N ALA A 133 -10.29 -1.94 4.36
CA ALA A 133 -11.01 -2.89 3.52
C ALA A 133 -12.41 -2.38 3.22
N ILE A 134 -13.02 -2.87 2.14
CA ILE A 134 -14.42 -2.62 1.80
C ILE A 134 -15.19 -3.93 1.88
N GLN A 135 -16.42 -3.86 2.37
CA GLN A 135 -17.28 -5.03 2.44
C GLN A 135 -17.73 -5.44 1.03
N SER A 136 -17.82 -6.74 0.77
CA SER A 136 -18.35 -7.21 -0.52
C SER A 136 -19.81 -6.85 -0.68
N VAL A 137 -20.14 -6.16 -1.78
CA VAL A 137 -21.54 -5.85 -2.15
C VAL A 137 -22.16 -6.97 -2.98
N ASP A 138 -21.36 -7.70 -3.74
CA ASP A 138 -21.81 -8.82 -4.56
C ASP A 138 -21.96 -10.11 -3.76
N THR A 139 -22.77 -11.05 -4.29
CA THR A 139 -22.87 -12.39 -3.75
C THR A 139 -21.58 -13.18 -4.05
N VAL A 140 -20.85 -13.57 -3.01
CA VAL A 140 -19.57 -14.29 -3.13
C VAL A 140 -19.80 -15.80 -3.18
N LYS A 141 -19.25 -16.45 -4.22
CA LYS A 141 -19.30 -17.91 -4.40
C LYS A 141 -17.91 -18.50 -4.21
N SER A 142 -17.84 -19.59 -3.46
CA SER A 142 -16.67 -20.48 -3.48
C SER A 142 -16.89 -21.51 -4.60
N ALA A 143 -15.87 -21.69 -5.47
CA ALA A 143 -15.94 -22.63 -6.58
C ALA A 143 -14.63 -23.44 -6.70
N LYS A 144 -14.74 -24.66 -7.21
CA LYS A 144 -13.60 -25.52 -7.58
C LYS A 144 -13.85 -26.07 -8.98
N ASN A 145 -12.88 -25.91 -9.89
CA ASN A 145 -12.99 -26.27 -11.30
C ASN A 145 -14.28 -25.69 -11.94
N GLU A 146 -14.52 -24.37 -11.72
CA GLU A 146 -15.67 -23.63 -12.24
C GLU A 146 -17.05 -24.09 -11.74
N ILE A 147 -17.09 -25.06 -10.79
CA ILE A 147 -18.31 -25.57 -10.18
C ILE A 147 -18.49 -24.91 -8.79
N ILE A 148 -19.63 -24.22 -8.60
CA ILE A 148 -19.96 -23.59 -7.31
C ILE A 148 -20.06 -24.68 -6.23
N LYS A 149 -19.38 -24.45 -5.10
CA LYS A 149 -19.42 -25.30 -3.91
C LYS A 149 -20.37 -24.76 -2.86
N ASN A 150 -20.26 -23.46 -2.57
CA ASN A 150 -21.11 -22.80 -1.59
C ASN A 150 -21.18 -21.29 -1.84
N THR A 151 -22.16 -20.66 -1.24
CA THR A 151 -22.26 -19.18 -1.13
C THR A 151 -21.72 -18.76 0.22
N LEU A 152 -20.82 -17.78 0.21
CA LEU A 152 -20.25 -17.22 1.42
C LEU A 152 -21.16 -16.10 1.96
N ASP A 153 -21.22 -15.97 3.29
CA ASP A 153 -21.90 -14.85 3.94
C ASP A 153 -21.15 -13.55 3.67
N ARG A 154 -21.61 -12.75 2.72
CA ARG A 154 -20.97 -11.50 2.32
C ARG A 154 -20.82 -10.49 3.46
N ALA A 155 -21.64 -10.58 4.51
CA ALA A 155 -21.50 -9.71 5.68
C ALA A 155 -20.15 -9.90 6.42
N LYS A 156 -19.51 -11.05 6.21
CA LYS A 156 -18.21 -11.40 6.79
C LYS A 156 -17.04 -11.29 5.79
N ILE A 157 -17.31 -10.91 4.53
CA ILE A 157 -16.30 -10.85 3.48
C ILE A 157 -15.86 -9.41 3.26
N TRP A 158 -14.59 -9.16 3.48
CA TRP A 158 -13.95 -7.88 3.30
C TRP A 158 -12.85 -7.97 2.23
N MET A 159 -12.86 -7.05 1.29
CA MET A 159 -11.84 -6.93 0.25
C MET A 159 -10.75 -5.99 0.75
N ALA A 160 -9.56 -6.54 1.06
CA ALA A 160 -8.46 -5.80 1.63
C ALA A 160 -7.94 -4.71 0.68
N GLN A 161 -7.74 -3.54 1.23
CA GLN A 161 -7.07 -2.41 0.59
C GLN A 161 -5.78 -2.07 1.36
N THR A 162 -5.10 -1.04 0.92
CA THR A 162 -4.03 -0.36 1.66
C THR A 162 -4.41 1.11 1.86
N PRO A 163 -3.93 1.80 2.92
CA PRO A 163 -2.80 1.41 3.77
C PRO A 163 -3.12 0.24 4.69
N GLN A 164 -2.05 -0.53 4.96
CA GLN A 164 -1.98 -1.53 6.01
C GLN A 164 -0.91 -1.04 7.00
N THR A 165 -1.30 -0.87 8.25
CA THR A 165 -0.45 -0.22 9.26
C THR A 165 -0.24 -1.16 10.43
N PHE A 166 1.02 -1.33 10.87
CA PHE A 166 1.39 -2.32 11.88
C PHE A 166 2.46 -1.77 12.83
N HIS A 167 2.54 -2.34 14.04
CA HIS A 167 3.73 -2.24 14.87
C HIS A 167 4.92 -2.87 14.15
N LYS A 168 6.00 -2.09 14.01
CA LYS A 168 7.17 -2.48 13.21
C LYS A 168 7.86 -3.73 13.75
N ASP A 169 8.03 -3.82 15.06
CA ASP A 169 8.64 -4.95 15.75
C ASP A 169 7.85 -6.24 15.55
N LYS A 170 6.51 -6.16 15.68
CA LYS A 170 5.61 -7.30 15.48
C LYS A 170 5.62 -7.79 14.03
N LEU A 171 5.60 -6.86 13.07
CA LEU A 171 5.69 -7.22 11.66
C LEU A 171 7.04 -7.86 11.32
N LEU A 172 8.15 -7.33 11.85
CA LEU A 172 9.47 -7.95 11.67
C LEU A 172 9.56 -9.34 12.29
N LYS A 173 8.92 -9.55 13.46
CA LYS A 173 8.80 -10.89 14.06
C LYS A 173 8.06 -11.84 13.11
N ALA A 174 6.91 -11.44 12.59
CA ALA A 174 6.15 -12.24 11.63
C ALA A 174 6.96 -12.60 10.38
N TYR A 175 7.75 -11.68 9.84
CA TYR A 175 8.67 -11.96 8.73
C TYR A 175 9.76 -12.98 9.09
N SER A 176 10.21 -13.06 10.35
CA SER A 176 11.25 -14.01 10.79
C SER A 176 10.74 -15.45 10.94
N GLU A 177 9.45 -15.68 11.02
CA GLU A 177 8.82 -16.99 11.30
C GLU A 177 8.70 -17.88 10.04
N ASN A 178 9.32 -17.54 8.90
CA ASN A 178 9.29 -18.30 7.62
C ASN A 178 7.88 -18.57 7.03
N ILE A 179 6.80 -18.04 7.64
CA ILE A 179 5.42 -18.19 7.19
C ILE A 179 5.13 -17.26 6.00
N TYR A 180 5.90 -16.19 5.87
CA TYR A 180 5.70 -15.15 4.85
C TYR A 180 5.78 -15.65 3.39
N VAL A 181 6.34 -16.84 3.16
CA VAL A 181 6.46 -17.43 1.83
C VAL A 181 5.09 -17.65 1.17
N ASN A 182 4.08 -18.00 1.98
CA ASN A 182 2.71 -18.29 1.54
C ASN A 182 1.72 -17.14 1.79
N ALA A 183 2.14 -16.08 2.47
CA ALA A 183 1.26 -14.96 2.77
C ALA A 183 0.96 -14.13 1.51
N THR A 184 -0.28 -13.66 1.39
CA THR A 184 -0.75 -12.88 0.25
C THR A 184 -0.44 -11.39 0.39
N ASP A 185 -0.44 -10.89 1.62
CA ASP A 185 -0.09 -9.53 2.01
C ASP A 185 0.40 -9.50 3.48
N GLU A 186 0.77 -8.33 3.97
CA GLU A 186 1.29 -8.19 5.33
C GLU A 186 0.24 -8.43 6.39
N SER A 187 -1.05 -8.16 6.13
CA SER A 187 -2.11 -8.50 7.10
C SER A 187 -2.25 -10.00 7.27
N ASN A 188 -2.22 -10.74 6.16
CA ASN A 188 -2.27 -12.20 6.21
C ASN A 188 -1.05 -12.79 6.94
N LEU A 189 0.14 -12.21 6.74
CA LEU A 189 1.33 -12.60 7.50
C LEU A 189 1.15 -12.40 9.01
N MET A 190 0.63 -11.25 9.41
CA MET A 190 0.37 -10.93 10.82
C MET A 190 -0.69 -11.86 11.44
N GLU A 191 -1.77 -12.16 10.69
CA GLU A 191 -2.81 -13.11 11.11
C GLU A 191 -2.25 -14.50 11.33
N LEU A 192 -1.42 -15.01 10.40
CA LEU A 192 -0.77 -16.32 10.52
C LEU A 192 0.19 -16.39 11.73
N SER A 193 0.74 -15.26 12.14
CA SER A 193 1.59 -15.14 13.34
C SER A 193 0.79 -14.87 14.63
N GLY A 194 -0.54 -14.91 14.59
CA GLY A 194 -1.43 -14.78 15.73
C GLY A 194 -1.65 -13.35 16.24
N PHE A 195 -1.33 -12.34 15.44
CA PHE A 195 -1.56 -10.93 15.78
C PHE A 195 -2.98 -10.47 15.45
N SER A 196 -3.50 -9.52 16.24
CA SER A 196 -4.83 -8.96 16.07
C SER A 196 -4.82 -7.78 15.09
N ILE A 197 -5.56 -7.90 13.98
CA ILE A 197 -5.61 -6.88 12.92
C ILE A 197 -7.01 -6.30 12.82
N LYS A 198 -7.11 -4.98 12.99
CA LYS A 198 -8.39 -4.24 12.89
C LYS A 198 -8.71 -3.94 11.42
N VAL A 199 -9.94 -4.20 11.01
CA VAL A 199 -10.48 -3.70 9.74
C VAL A 199 -11.03 -2.28 9.95
N ILE A 200 -10.60 -1.36 9.12
CA ILE A 200 -11.14 0.01 9.01
C ILE A 200 -11.91 0.08 7.70
N ASN A 201 -13.16 0.55 7.73
CA ASN A 201 -13.95 0.70 6.53
C ASN A 201 -13.29 1.70 5.57
N GLY A 202 -12.94 1.21 4.39
CA GLY A 202 -12.25 1.94 3.32
C GLY A 202 -13.22 2.69 2.41
N ASP A 203 -12.78 2.94 1.18
CA ASP A 203 -13.55 3.65 0.16
C ASP A 203 -13.32 2.98 -1.21
N ASP A 204 -14.37 2.87 -2.02
CA ASP A 204 -14.30 2.34 -3.38
C ASP A 204 -13.40 3.20 -4.27
N LYS A 205 -13.30 4.51 -4.02
CA LYS A 205 -12.36 5.41 -4.71
C LYS A 205 -10.90 5.04 -4.50
N ASN A 206 -10.58 4.35 -3.41
CA ASN A 206 -9.23 3.84 -3.13
C ASN A 206 -8.95 2.51 -3.86
N TYR A 207 -9.52 2.34 -5.06
CA TYR A 207 -9.31 1.14 -5.87
C TYR A 207 -7.87 1.02 -6.36
N LYS A 208 -7.47 -0.21 -6.68
CA LYS A 208 -6.14 -0.53 -7.19
C LYS A 208 -6.16 -0.58 -8.72
N ILE A 209 -5.43 0.30 -9.37
CA ILE A 209 -5.21 0.24 -10.82
C ILE A 209 -4.42 -1.03 -11.13
N THR A 210 -5.08 -2.02 -11.72
CA THR A 210 -4.52 -3.35 -11.96
C THR A 210 -4.47 -3.69 -13.45
N LYS A 211 -5.51 -3.38 -14.19
CA LYS A 211 -5.66 -3.64 -15.63
C LYS A 211 -5.68 -2.31 -16.42
N LYS A 212 -5.49 -2.40 -17.74
CA LYS A 212 -5.59 -1.21 -18.62
C LYS A 212 -6.96 -0.54 -18.56
N THR A 213 -8.03 -1.32 -18.39
CA THR A 213 -9.41 -0.82 -18.22
C THR A 213 -9.55 0.12 -17.02
N ASP A 214 -8.78 -0.09 -15.95
CA ASP A 214 -8.84 0.74 -14.74
C ASP A 214 -8.26 2.13 -14.99
N TRP A 215 -7.42 2.30 -16.05
CA TRP A 215 -6.74 3.56 -16.33
C TRP A 215 -7.71 4.67 -16.76
N GLY A 216 -8.72 4.34 -17.57
CA GLY A 216 -9.73 5.32 -18.00
C GLY A 216 -10.48 5.91 -16.80
N LEU A 217 -10.87 5.08 -15.84
CA LEU A 217 -11.50 5.55 -14.59
C LEU A 217 -10.52 6.42 -13.77
N ALA A 218 -9.24 6.03 -13.71
CA ALA A 218 -8.22 6.83 -13.04
C ALA A 218 -8.07 8.23 -13.65
N GLU A 219 -8.13 8.36 -14.98
CA GLU A 219 -8.06 9.66 -15.65
C GLU A 219 -9.24 10.56 -15.33
N ILE A 220 -10.46 9.99 -15.26
CA ILE A 220 -11.68 10.73 -14.89
C ILE A 220 -11.54 11.27 -13.46
N ILE A 221 -11.23 10.39 -12.48
CA ILE A 221 -11.10 10.79 -11.08
C ILE A 221 -9.97 11.83 -10.90
N ALA A 222 -8.84 11.64 -11.59
CA ALA A 222 -7.72 12.58 -11.49
C ALA A 222 -8.04 13.97 -12.05
N ARG A 223 -8.95 14.08 -13.02
CA ARG A 223 -9.45 15.38 -13.54
C ARG A 223 -10.40 16.07 -12.55
N GLU A 224 -11.29 15.33 -11.94
CA GLU A 224 -12.23 15.86 -10.95
C GLU A 224 -11.53 16.41 -9.71
N ASN A 225 -10.48 15.76 -9.23
CA ASN A 225 -9.67 16.19 -8.09
C ASN A 225 -8.80 17.43 -8.36
N LYS A 226 -8.88 18.05 -9.54
CA LYS A 226 -8.22 19.33 -9.87
C LYS A 226 -9.14 20.54 -9.68
N LYS A 227 -10.44 20.32 -9.59
CA LYS A 227 -11.42 21.38 -9.30
C LYS A 227 -11.50 21.61 -7.78
#